data_236b19542de834fbde207b931306b643
#
_entry.id   236b19542de834fbde207b931306b643
#
_cell.length_a   1.000
_cell.length_b   1.000
_cell.length_c   1.000
_cell.angle_alpha   90.00
_cell.angle_beta   90.00
_cell.angle_gamma   90.00
#
_symmetry.space_group_name_H-M   'P 1'
#
loop_
_entity.id
_entity.type
_entity.pdbx_description
1 polymer ?
#
loop_
_entity_poly.entity_id
_entity_poly.type
_entity_poly.pdbx_seq_one_letter_code
_entity_poly.pdbx_strand_id
1 'polypeptide(L)'
;SYPMKNVEGEKQDHPHHRGLNFGHESIGGYDTWAETATFGKNPKTSERLKHLGAIKHREFKELKGGESGVIYALSDYVDQEGKVIITEERSLTFHADGETRTIDVDIDLIASQGNVIVDDKKDSGLSIRVPHSMSVDAKEGGKIINSEGHQDADSWGKRAKWCDFHGPVEGEHLGIAMLNHPSSFRHPTPWHARTYGLFTANPFGLVGLKVQEESGALELKEGARIKLRHRFIFHKGDEKAGKIAEAYEAYAKETR
;
A
#
# COMPACT_ATOMS: atom_id res chain seq x y z
N SER A 1 10.06 -9.65 7.14
CA SER A 1 11.02 -9.18 6.11
C SER A 1 11.72 -7.89 6.55
N TYR A 2 12.86 -7.60 5.93
CA TYR A 2 13.57 -6.35 6.10
C TYR A 2 12.68 -5.15 5.76
N PRO A 3 12.77 -3.98 6.49
CA PRO A 3 13.65 -3.74 7.64
C PRO A 3 13.06 -4.17 9.00
N MET A 4 11.85 -4.69 9.04
CA MET A 4 11.16 -5.05 10.29
C MET A 4 11.75 -6.28 10.99
N LYS A 5 12.31 -7.20 10.22
CA LYS A 5 13.01 -8.40 10.69
C LYS A 5 14.19 -8.68 9.78
N ASN A 6 15.37 -8.85 10.35
CA ASN A 6 16.53 -9.33 9.61
C ASN A 6 16.53 -10.86 9.58
N VAL A 7 16.41 -11.41 8.37
CA VAL A 7 16.53 -12.84 8.10
C VAL A 7 17.75 -13.06 7.23
N GLU A 8 18.48 -14.14 7.44
CA GLU A 8 19.64 -14.48 6.61
C GLU A 8 19.21 -14.62 5.14
N GLY A 9 19.97 -14.03 4.23
CA GLY A 9 19.62 -13.97 2.80
C GLY A 9 18.61 -12.89 2.40
N GLU A 10 18.00 -12.17 3.36
CA GLU A 10 17.06 -11.10 3.06
C GLU A 10 17.77 -9.91 2.42
N LYS A 11 17.23 -9.40 1.30
CA LYS A 11 17.77 -8.22 0.62
C LYS A 11 17.52 -6.97 1.45
N GLN A 12 18.61 -6.32 1.87
CA GLN A 12 18.57 -5.11 2.69
C GLN A 12 18.58 -3.84 1.84
N ASP A 13 17.52 -3.65 1.06
CA ASP A 13 17.29 -2.43 0.28
C ASP A 13 16.04 -1.70 0.80
N HIS A 14 15.80 -0.49 0.36
CA HIS A 14 14.58 0.28 0.64
C HIS A 14 14.16 0.27 2.14
N PRO A 15 14.92 0.85 3.06
CA PRO A 15 14.63 0.83 4.50
C PRO A 15 13.30 1.49 4.90
N HIS A 16 12.72 2.27 4.00
CA HIS A 16 11.40 2.90 4.16
C HIS A 16 10.20 1.96 3.86
N HIS A 17 10.43 0.76 3.27
CA HIS A 17 9.37 -0.23 3.07
C HIS A 17 9.12 -1.04 4.35
N ARG A 18 8.43 -0.46 5.34
CA ARG A 18 8.28 -1.03 6.68
C ARG A 18 6.99 -1.81 6.85
N GLY A 19 6.92 -3.04 6.31
CA GLY A 19 5.74 -3.90 6.42
C GLY A 19 4.55 -3.33 5.67
N LEU A 20 3.38 -3.25 6.33
CA LEU A 20 2.17 -2.63 5.80
C LEU A 20 2.21 -1.12 6.05
N ASN A 21 2.26 -0.33 4.99
CA ASN A 21 2.36 1.12 5.07
C ASN A 21 1.54 1.83 3.99
N PHE A 22 1.19 3.07 4.25
CA PHE A 22 0.73 4.02 3.25
C PHE A 22 1.68 5.23 3.22
N GLY A 23 1.96 5.72 2.04
CA GLY A 23 2.74 6.94 1.84
C GLY A 23 2.45 7.54 0.47
N HIS A 24 2.89 8.77 0.26
CA HIS A 24 2.74 9.48 -1.00
C HIS A 24 3.91 10.44 -1.23
N GLU A 25 4.50 10.41 -2.42
CA GLU A 25 5.68 11.21 -2.75
C GLU A 25 5.40 12.73 -2.78
N SER A 26 4.14 13.15 -2.97
CA SER A 26 3.79 14.58 -2.91
C SER A 26 2.30 14.81 -2.66
N ILE A 27 1.96 15.13 -1.40
CA ILE A 27 0.68 15.73 -1.02
C ILE A 27 0.98 17.12 -0.45
N GLY A 28 0.40 18.17 -1.06
CA GLY A 28 0.71 19.54 -0.68
C GLY A 28 2.19 19.91 -0.85
N GLY A 29 2.89 19.21 -1.74
CA GLY A 29 4.32 19.39 -2.00
C GLY A 29 5.26 18.62 -1.07
N TYR A 30 4.74 17.76 -0.17
CA TYR A 30 5.57 17.03 0.81
C TYR A 30 5.51 15.52 0.59
N ASP A 31 6.69 14.89 0.70
CA ASP A 31 6.93 13.46 0.52
C ASP A 31 6.83 12.72 1.85
N THR A 32 5.81 11.85 1.98
CA THR A 32 5.63 10.94 3.12
C THR A 32 5.87 9.47 2.76
N TRP A 33 6.31 9.20 1.53
CA TRP A 33 6.72 7.87 1.09
C TRP A 33 8.15 7.54 1.52
N ALA A 34 9.06 8.50 1.31
CA ALA A 34 10.47 8.36 1.62
C ALA A 34 10.80 8.88 3.03
N GLU A 35 11.97 8.49 3.50
CA GLU A 35 12.57 9.01 4.73
C GLU A 35 14.04 9.37 4.50
N THR A 36 14.66 10.07 5.42
CA THR A 36 16.06 10.52 5.30
C THR A 36 17.01 9.38 4.96
N ALA A 37 16.83 8.19 5.56
CA ALA A 37 17.64 7.01 5.30
C ALA A 37 17.53 6.49 3.85
N THR A 38 16.43 6.81 3.13
CA THR A 38 16.21 6.43 1.72
C THR A 38 17.28 7.03 0.80
N PHE A 39 17.73 8.25 1.09
CA PHE A 39 18.51 9.04 0.16
C PHE A 39 20.03 8.86 0.34
N GLY A 40 20.47 8.38 1.48
CA GLY A 40 21.89 8.27 1.78
C GLY A 40 22.61 9.61 1.63
N LYS A 41 23.86 9.56 1.13
CA LYS A 41 24.72 10.76 0.93
C LYS A 41 24.72 11.30 -0.50
N ASN A 42 23.68 11.02 -1.30
CA ASN A 42 23.66 11.45 -2.70
C ASN A 42 23.25 12.93 -2.81
N PRO A 43 24.11 13.84 -3.32
CA PRO A 43 23.79 15.25 -3.44
C PRO A 43 22.59 15.57 -4.33
N LYS A 44 22.30 14.72 -5.32
CA LYS A 44 21.14 14.91 -6.23
C LYS A 44 19.80 14.71 -5.53
N THR A 45 19.78 14.14 -4.33
CA THR A 45 18.58 13.90 -3.54
C THR A 45 18.37 14.96 -2.46
N SER A 46 19.30 15.91 -2.30
CA SER A 46 19.23 16.96 -1.29
C SER A 46 17.98 17.84 -1.42
N GLU A 47 17.49 18.09 -2.63
CA GLU A 47 16.26 18.87 -2.84
C GLU A 47 15.03 18.12 -2.33
N ARG A 48 14.93 16.79 -2.57
CA ARG A 48 13.83 15.98 -2.01
C ARG A 48 13.84 15.99 -0.47
N LEU A 49 15.00 16.03 0.14
CA LEU A 49 15.11 16.10 1.61
C LEU A 49 14.42 17.34 2.19
N LYS A 50 14.39 18.46 1.45
CA LYS A 50 13.70 19.71 1.86
C LYS A 50 12.17 19.57 1.84
N HIS A 51 11.66 18.57 1.14
CA HIS A 51 10.23 18.32 0.96
C HIS A 51 9.77 17.04 1.67
N LEU A 52 10.59 16.47 2.56
CA LEU A 52 10.13 15.37 3.39
C LEU A 52 9.05 15.85 4.36
N GLY A 53 7.93 15.16 4.36
CA GLY A 53 6.91 15.25 5.37
C GLY A 53 6.98 14.08 6.35
N ALA A 54 6.04 14.04 7.28
CA ALA A 54 5.89 12.92 8.20
C ALA A 54 4.41 12.62 8.43
N ILE A 55 4.09 11.36 8.70
CA ILE A 55 2.77 10.95 9.17
C ILE A 55 2.89 10.77 10.68
N LYS A 56 2.18 11.63 11.44
CA LYS A 56 2.21 11.62 12.90
C LYS A 56 0.88 11.09 13.44
N HIS A 57 0.95 9.98 14.17
CA HIS A 57 -0.20 9.50 14.93
C HIS A 57 -0.67 10.58 15.90
N ARG A 58 -1.99 10.84 15.91
CA ARG A 58 -2.63 11.82 16.79
C ARG A 58 -3.36 11.14 17.94
N GLU A 59 -4.26 10.22 17.62
CA GLU A 59 -5.07 9.52 18.63
C GLU A 59 -5.66 8.21 18.09
N PHE A 60 -5.95 7.28 18.98
CA PHE A 60 -6.82 6.17 18.69
C PHE A 60 -8.27 6.55 19.00
N LYS A 61 -9.15 6.39 18.01
CA LYS A 61 -10.59 6.57 18.16
C LYS A 61 -11.26 5.31 18.67
N GLU A 62 -10.75 4.15 18.28
CA GLU A 62 -11.24 2.87 18.73
C GLU A 62 -10.09 1.86 18.81
N LEU A 63 -10.06 1.11 19.91
CA LEU A 63 -9.24 -0.08 20.08
C LEU A 63 -10.16 -1.18 20.61
N LYS A 64 -10.43 -2.19 19.77
CA LYS A 64 -11.34 -3.29 20.12
C LYS A 64 -10.67 -4.61 19.87
N GLY A 65 -10.72 -5.50 20.85
CA GLY A 65 -10.35 -6.91 20.70
C GLY A 65 -11.59 -7.80 20.53
N GLY A 66 -11.39 -9.11 20.38
CA GLY A 66 -12.44 -10.12 20.26
C GLY A 66 -12.32 -10.93 18.97
N GLU A 67 -13.43 -11.50 18.49
CA GLU A 67 -13.47 -12.26 17.22
C GLU A 67 -13.04 -11.42 16.01
N SER A 68 -13.33 -10.12 16.04
CA SER A 68 -12.78 -9.14 15.11
C SER A 68 -12.12 -8.03 15.88
N GLY A 69 -10.81 -7.86 15.69
CA GLY A 69 -10.06 -6.76 16.28
C GLY A 69 -10.16 -5.51 15.42
N VAL A 70 -10.32 -4.33 16.05
CA VAL A 70 -10.35 -3.04 15.33
C VAL A 70 -9.33 -2.09 15.94
N ILE A 71 -8.55 -1.44 15.06
CA ILE A 71 -7.73 -0.26 15.37
C ILE A 71 -8.22 0.86 14.47
N TYR A 72 -8.88 1.88 15.06
CA TYR A 72 -9.25 3.09 14.34
C TYR A 72 -8.44 4.26 14.89
N ALA A 73 -7.68 4.91 14.02
CA ALA A 73 -6.72 5.94 14.39
C ALA A 73 -6.85 7.19 13.51
N LEU A 74 -6.51 8.32 14.09
CA LEU A 74 -6.26 9.57 13.36
C LEU A 74 -4.77 9.84 13.31
N SER A 75 -4.31 10.30 12.15
CA SER A 75 -2.95 10.76 11.93
C SER A 75 -2.95 12.06 11.14
N ASP A 76 -1.95 12.88 11.34
CA ASP A 76 -1.73 14.11 10.59
C ASP A 76 -0.49 13.97 9.71
N TYR A 77 -0.63 14.35 8.44
CA TYR A 77 0.50 14.56 7.54
C TYR A 77 1.02 15.94 7.77
N VAL A 78 2.27 16.05 8.12
CA VAL A 78 2.88 17.32 8.48
C VAL A 78 4.12 17.61 7.62
N ASP A 79 4.38 18.89 7.41
CA ASP A 79 5.64 19.37 6.85
C ASP A 79 6.79 19.28 7.87
N GLN A 80 7.96 19.80 7.50
CA GLN A 80 9.16 19.78 8.37
C GLN A 80 9.02 20.66 9.60
N GLU A 81 8.15 21.68 9.57
CA GLU A 81 7.87 22.60 10.66
C GLU A 81 6.77 22.06 11.59
N GLY A 82 6.12 20.97 11.21
CA GLY A 82 5.03 20.35 11.95
C GLY A 82 3.66 20.91 11.63
N LYS A 83 3.53 21.72 10.58
CA LYS A 83 2.24 22.22 10.10
C LYS A 83 1.47 21.10 9.43
N VAL A 84 0.20 20.94 9.78
CA VAL A 84 -0.68 19.92 9.20
C VAL A 84 -1.02 20.27 7.75
N ILE A 85 -0.87 19.29 6.86
CA ILE A 85 -1.20 19.35 5.43
C ILE A 85 -2.56 18.74 5.20
N ILE A 86 -2.74 17.48 5.63
CA ILE A 86 -3.99 16.74 5.59
C ILE A 86 -4.13 15.89 6.85
N THR A 87 -5.34 15.41 7.13
CA THR A 87 -5.61 14.40 8.15
C THR A 87 -5.93 13.06 7.50
N GLU A 88 -5.50 12.00 8.12
CA GLU A 88 -5.85 10.62 7.75
C GLU A 88 -6.71 10.00 8.85
N GLU A 89 -7.84 9.41 8.47
CA GLU A 89 -8.58 8.44 9.27
C GLU A 89 -8.22 7.05 8.74
N ARG A 90 -7.71 6.17 9.61
CA ARG A 90 -7.35 4.79 9.24
C ARG A 90 -8.03 3.80 10.16
N SER A 91 -8.75 2.85 9.57
CA SER A 91 -9.27 1.69 10.27
C SER A 91 -8.59 0.41 9.78
N LEU A 92 -8.09 -0.37 10.73
CA LEU A 92 -7.61 -1.73 10.49
C LEU A 92 -8.58 -2.68 11.19
N THR A 93 -9.22 -3.58 10.41
CA THR A 93 -10.06 -4.63 10.97
C THR A 93 -9.40 -5.98 10.76
N PHE A 94 -9.11 -6.66 11.85
CA PHE A 94 -8.48 -7.99 11.86
C PHE A 94 -9.56 -9.05 12.02
N HIS A 95 -9.64 -9.99 11.09
CA HIS A 95 -10.60 -11.09 11.11
C HIS A 95 -9.92 -12.37 11.54
N ALA A 96 -10.62 -13.17 12.35
CA ALA A 96 -10.15 -14.48 12.78
C ALA A 96 -10.75 -15.57 11.90
N ASP A 97 -10.21 -15.73 10.69
CA ASP A 97 -10.77 -16.59 9.65
C ASP A 97 -10.06 -17.95 9.55
N GLY A 98 -9.97 -18.67 10.66
CA GLY A 98 -9.40 -20.01 10.67
C GLY A 98 -7.93 -20.06 10.21
N GLU A 99 -7.64 -20.69 9.06
CA GLU A 99 -6.27 -20.81 8.54
C GLU A 99 -5.74 -19.55 7.81
N THR A 100 -6.63 -18.68 7.36
CA THR A 100 -6.26 -17.40 6.75
C THR A 100 -6.08 -16.31 7.82
N ARG A 101 -5.40 -15.24 7.44
CA ARG A 101 -5.37 -13.99 8.21
C ARG A 101 -5.84 -12.89 7.28
N THR A 102 -6.94 -12.26 7.63
CA THR A 102 -7.54 -11.19 6.84
C THR A 102 -7.46 -9.88 7.58
N ILE A 103 -7.04 -8.83 6.89
CA ILE A 103 -6.95 -7.47 7.42
C ILE A 103 -7.61 -6.51 6.44
N ASP A 104 -8.69 -5.86 6.85
CA ASP A 104 -9.24 -4.74 6.11
C ASP A 104 -8.46 -3.47 6.45
N VAL A 105 -8.15 -2.69 5.45
CA VAL A 105 -7.44 -1.41 5.57
C VAL A 105 -8.27 -0.34 4.88
N ASP A 106 -8.98 0.44 5.68
CA ASP A 106 -9.78 1.57 5.22
C ASP A 106 -9.05 2.87 5.57
N ILE A 107 -8.77 3.69 4.57
CA ILE A 107 -8.09 4.98 4.73
C ILE A 107 -8.95 6.06 4.09
N ASP A 108 -9.21 7.14 4.84
CA ASP A 108 -9.76 8.39 4.33
C ASP A 108 -8.69 9.49 4.47
N LEU A 109 -8.24 10.04 3.34
CA LEU A 109 -7.39 11.22 3.31
C LEU A 109 -8.27 12.45 3.21
N ILE A 110 -8.14 13.39 4.15
CA ILE A 110 -9.08 14.51 4.32
C ILE A 110 -8.33 15.83 4.18
N ALA A 111 -8.78 16.69 3.27
CA ALA A 111 -8.28 18.06 3.16
C ALA A 111 -8.78 18.91 4.34
N SER A 112 -8.16 18.74 5.52
CA SER A 112 -8.62 19.31 6.79
C SER A 112 -8.13 20.72 7.05
N GLN A 113 -7.20 21.23 6.22
CA GLN A 113 -6.53 22.53 6.43
C GLN A 113 -6.61 23.42 5.18
N GLY A 114 -7.68 23.30 4.39
CA GLY A 114 -7.85 23.99 3.12
C GLY A 114 -7.67 23.07 1.93
N ASN A 115 -7.72 23.66 0.72
CA ASN A 115 -7.48 22.89 -0.52
C ASN A 115 -6.03 22.37 -0.55
N VAL A 116 -5.85 21.15 -1.05
CA VAL A 116 -4.54 20.52 -1.17
C VAL A 116 -4.38 19.85 -2.53
N ILE A 117 -3.20 19.98 -3.13
CA ILE A 117 -2.85 19.24 -4.36
C ILE A 117 -2.32 17.87 -3.96
N VAL A 118 -2.88 16.84 -4.58
CA VAL A 118 -2.38 15.47 -4.55
C VAL A 118 -1.79 15.19 -5.93
N ASP A 119 -0.46 15.12 -6.01
CA ASP A 119 0.26 14.99 -7.27
C ASP A 119 0.17 13.57 -7.85
N ASP A 120 0.42 13.46 -9.16
CA ASP A 120 0.59 12.17 -9.83
C ASP A 120 2.00 11.64 -9.56
N LYS A 121 2.11 10.65 -8.66
CA LYS A 121 3.39 10.11 -8.24
C LYS A 121 3.41 8.58 -8.24
N LYS A 122 4.46 8.03 -8.85
CA LYS A 122 4.67 6.57 -8.91
C LYS A 122 4.89 5.96 -7.53
N ASP A 123 5.62 6.65 -6.68
CA ASP A 123 5.97 6.18 -5.34
C ASP A 123 4.90 6.66 -4.34
N SER A 124 3.72 6.02 -4.40
CA SER A 124 2.53 6.39 -3.62
C SER A 124 1.60 5.20 -3.48
N GLY A 125 0.78 5.20 -2.42
CA GLY A 125 -0.30 4.23 -2.22
C GLY A 125 -0.15 3.34 -1.00
N LEU A 126 -1.05 2.37 -0.90
CA LEU A 126 -1.05 1.36 0.16
C LEU A 126 -0.14 0.20 -0.23
N SER A 127 0.84 -0.08 0.61
CA SER A 127 1.93 -1.00 0.29
C SER A 127 2.14 -2.05 1.36
N ILE A 128 2.67 -3.19 0.92
CA ILE A 128 3.35 -4.15 1.78
C ILE A 128 4.66 -4.59 1.12
N ARG A 129 5.70 -4.82 1.93
CA ARG A 129 6.92 -5.47 1.48
C ARG A 129 6.82 -6.96 1.75
N VAL A 130 6.86 -7.78 0.69
CA VAL A 130 6.87 -9.24 0.84
C VAL A 130 8.28 -9.74 1.20
N PRO A 131 8.42 -10.93 1.84
CA PRO A 131 9.70 -11.57 2.07
C PRO A 131 10.50 -11.76 0.77
N HIS A 132 11.82 -11.69 0.83
CA HIS A 132 12.67 -11.82 -0.36
C HIS A 132 12.43 -13.16 -1.08
N SER A 133 12.35 -14.27 -0.34
CA SER A 133 12.07 -15.60 -0.89
C SER A 133 10.76 -15.70 -1.68
N MET A 134 9.74 -14.90 -1.32
CA MET A 134 8.47 -14.79 -2.05
C MET A 134 8.59 -13.90 -3.30
N SER A 135 9.67 -13.13 -3.46
CA SER A 135 9.86 -12.26 -4.61
C SER A 135 10.23 -13.05 -5.87
N VAL A 136 9.83 -12.53 -7.04
CA VAL A 136 10.20 -13.14 -8.34
C VAL A 136 11.72 -13.08 -8.56
N ASP A 137 12.38 -12.00 -8.12
CA ASP A 137 13.82 -11.79 -8.29
C ASP A 137 14.66 -12.75 -7.46
N ALA A 138 14.12 -13.35 -6.40
CA ALA A 138 14.81 -14.39 -5.64
C ALA A 138 15.05 -15.66 -6.47
N LYS A 139 14.21 -15.91 -7.50
CA LYS A 139 14.26 -17.12 -8.34
C LYS A 139 14.04 -18.43 -7.57
N GLU A 140 13.32 -18.36 -6.47
CA GLU A 140 12.99 -19.49 -5.59
C GLU A 140 11.56 -19.99 -5.82
N GLY A 141 10.87 -19.51 -6.86
CA GLY A 141 9.49 -19.89 -7.19
C GLY A 141 8.44 -18.83 -6.82
N GLY A 142 8.88 -17.64 -6.36
CA GLY A 142 7.99 -16.52 -6.14
C GLY A 142 7.28 -16.06 -7.41
N LYS A 143 6.00 -15.69 -7.31
CA LYS A 143 5.13 -15.27 -8.42
C LYS A 143 4.30 -14.06 -8.04
N ILE A 144 3.92 -13.29 -9.08
CA ILE A 144 2.91 -12.23 -9.01
C ILE A 144 1.82 -12.58 -10.00
N ILE A 145 0.57 -12.43 -9.62
CA ILE A 145 -0.58 -12.56 -10.52
C ILE A 145 -1.68 -11.56 -10.13
N ASN A 146 -2.45 -11.08 -11.10
CA ASN A 146 -3.60 -10.22 -10.82
C ASN A 146 -4.90 -10.75 -11.45
N SER A 147 -6.02 -10.11 -11.14
CA SER A 147 -7.35 -10.52 -11.60
C SER A 147 -7.52 -10.56 -13.12
N GLU A 148 -6.66 -9.88 -13.86
CA GLU A 148 -6.69 -9.82 -15.32
C GLU A 148 -5.73 -10.83 -15.96
N GLY A 149 -5.05 -11.65 -15.14
CA GLY A 149 -4.13 -12.69 -15.58
C GLY A 149 -2.73 -12.21 -15.94
N HIS A 150 -2.39 -10.93 -15.67
CA HIS A 150 -1.02 -10.46 -15.83
C HIS A 150 -0.13 -11.10 -14.75
N GLN A 151 1.09 -11.47 -15.13
CA GLN A 151 2.02 -12.16 -14.24
C GLN A 151 3.35 -11.44 -14.11
N ASP A 152 3.96 -11.58 -12.96
CA ASP A 152 5.31 -11.10 -12.64
C ASP A 152 5.53 -9.64 -13.07
N ALA A 153 6.51 -9.35 -13.92
CA ALA A 153 6.83 -8.00 -14.37
C ALA A 153 5.68 -7.33 -15.16
N ASP A 154 4.83 -8.12 -15.83
CA ASP A 154 3.72 -7.60 -16.63
C ASP A 154 2.57 -7.07 -15.75
N SER A 155 2.54 -7.41 -14.47
CA SER A 155 1.56 -6.88 -13.50
C SER A 155 1.80 -5.41 -13.18
N TRP A 156 3.00 -4.90 -13.43
CA TRP A 156 3.36 -3.51 -13.12
C TRP A 156 2.57 -2.51 -13.96
N GLY A 157 1.94 -1.53 -13.30
CA GLY A 157 1.14 -0.48 -13.92
C GLY A 157 -0.22 -0.95 -14.44
N LYS A 158 -0.56 -2.23 -14.33
CA LYS A 158 -1.86 -2.74 -14.79
C LYS A 158 -2.94 -2.49 -13.76
N ARG A 159 -4.14 -2.09 -14.25
CA ARG A 159 -5.33 -2.03 -13.42
C ARG A 159 -5.90 -3.42 -13.22
N ALA A 160 -6.22 -3.74 -11.97
CA ALA A 160 -6.84 -5.01 -11.64
C ALA A 160 -7.61 -4.88 -10.31
N LYS A 161 -8.59 -5.74 -10.12
CA LYS A 161 -9.45 -5.79 -8.92
C LYS A 161 -8.70 -6.27 -7.69
N TRP A 162 -7.76 -7.17 -7.90
CA TRP A 162 -6.85 -7.70 -6.89
C TRP A 162 -5.51 -8.07 -7.53
N CYS A 163 -4.49 -8.16 -6.69
CA CYS A 163 -3.18 -8.67 -7.04
C CYS A 163 -2.70 -9.58 -5.91
N ASP A 164 -1.95 -10.61 -6.26
CA ASP A 164 -1.43 -11.62 -5.34
C ASP A 164 0.07 -11.82 -5.54
N PHE A 165 0.79 -11.97 -4.44
CA PHE A 165 2.17 -12.45 -4.39
C PHE A 165 2.19 -13.77 -3.62
N HIS A 166 2.73 -14.81 -4.22
CA HIS A 166 2.91 -16.09 -3.53
C HIS A 166 4.28 -16.71 -3.83
N GLY A 167 4.77 -17.51 -2.90
CA GLY A 167 6.05 -18.17 -3.02
C GLY A 167 6.51 -18.81 -1.72
N PRO A 168 7.75 -19.35 -1.68
CA PRO A 168 8.28 -20.02 -0.51
C PRO A 168 8.62 -19.02 0.61
N VAL A 169 8.20 -19.33 1.83
CA VAL A 169 8.55 -18.60 3.06
C VAL A 169 8.78 -19.62 4.17
N GLU A 170 10.00 -19.70 4.68
CA GLU A 170 10.38 -20.61 5.79
C GLU A 170 9.93 -22.07 5.57
N GLY A 171 10.00 -22.56 4.32
CA GLY A 171 9.67 -23.94 3.95
C GLY A 171 8.18 -24.18 3.60
N GLU A 172 7.33 -23.18 3.73
CA GLU A 172 5.93 -23.25 3.30
C GLU A 172 5.71 -22.43 2.02
N HIS A 173 4.71 -22.79 1.21
CA HIS A 173 4.23 -21.97 0.10
C HIS A 173 3.10 -21.08 0.61
N LEU A 174 3.37 -19.78 0.73
CA LEU A 174 2.44 -18.79 1.27
C LEU A 174 2.13 -17.70 0.24
N GLY A 175 0.98 -17.04 0.40
CA GLY A 175 0.57 -15.92 -0.44
C GLY A 175 0.06 -14.74 0.36
N ILE A 176 0.15 -13.57 -0.28
CA ILE A 176 -0.41 -12.30 0.20
C ILE A 176 -1.20 -11.70 -0.95
N ALA A 177 -2.51 -11.73 -0.85
CA ALA A 177 -3.38 -11.03 -1.79
C ALA A 177 -3.79 -9.67 -1.23
N MET A 178 -3.88 -8.66 -2.11
CA MET A 178 -4.48 -7.36 -1.80
C MET A 178 -5.66 -7.12 -2.74
N LEU A 179 -6.84 -6.96 -2.18
CA LEU A 179 -8.10 -6.72 -2.88
C LEU A 179 -8.42 -5.22 -2.82
N ASN A 180 -8.85 -4.65 -3.94
CA ASN A 180 -9.28 -3.26 -4.03
C ASN A 180 -10.79 -3.18 -4.17
N HIS A 181 -11.49 -2.61 -3.19
CA HIS A 181 -12.96 -2.55 -3.17
C HIS A 181 -13.52 -1.59 -4.23
N PRO A 182 -14.70 -1.88 -4.84
CA PRO A 182 -15.32 -0.99 -5.83
C PRO A 182 -15.58 0.45 -5.38
N SER A 183 -15.77 0.70 -4.08
CA SER A 183 -15.93 2.05 -3.52
C SER A 183 -14.60 2.80 -3.32
N SER A 184 -13.47 2.16 -3.59
CA SER A 184 -12.15 2.78 -3.48
C SER A 184 -11.90 3.77 -4.59
N PHE A 185 -11.22 4.86 -4.28
CA PHE A 185 -10.84 5.88 -5.24
C PHE A 185 -10.10 5.26 -6.43
N ARG A 186 -10.58 5.58 -7.65
CA ARG A 186 -10.06 5.09 -8.94
C ARG A 186 -10.00 3.56 -9.08
N HIS A 187 -10.99 2.88 -8.50
CA HIS A 187 -11.16 1.43 -8.73
C HIS A 187 -11.41 1.11 -10.22
N PRO A 188 -10.87 0.01 -10.77
CA PRO A 188 -9.80 -0.80 -10.22
C PRO A 188 -8.45 -0.07 -10.24
N THR A 189 -7.70 -0.24 -9.14
CA THR A 189 -6.43 0.46 -8.94
C THR A 189 -5.33 -0.02 -9.89
N PRO A 190 -4.41 0.84 -10.35
CA PRO A 190 -3.15 0.39 -10.91
C PRO A 190 -2.24 -0.21 -9.84
N TRP A 191 -1.47 -1.24 -10.21
CA TRP A 191 -0.57 -1.93 -9.28
C TRP A 191 0.88 -1.54 -9.50
N HIS A 192 1.53 -0.97 -8.49
CA HIS A 192 2.98 -0.84 -8.44
C HIS A 192 3.56 -2.10 -7.78
N ALA A 193 3.36 -3.23 -8.46
CA ALA A 193 3.87 -4.54 -8.06
C ALA A 193 5.24 -4.78 -8.71
N ARG A 194 6.28 -4.95 -7.89
CA ARG A 194 7.67 -5.07 -8.37
C ARG A 194 8.23 -6.45 -8.09
N THR A 195 8.93 -7.00 -9.05
CA THR A 195 9.53 -8.33 -8.98
C THR A 195 10.47 -8.53 -7.79
N TYR A 196 11.03 -7.44 -7.24
CA TYR A 196 11.85 -7.45 -6.03
C TYR A 196 11.06 -7.46 -4.70
N GLY A 197 9.72 -7.46 -4.74
CA GLY A 197 8.87 -7.62 -3.56
C GLY A 197 8.19 -6.36 -3.03
N LEU A 198 8.23 -5.20 -3.72
CA LEU A 198 7.32 -4.09 -3.44
C LEU A 198 5.94 -4.42 -4.01
N PHE A 199 4.91 -4.32 -3.18
CA PHE A 199 3.54 -4.63 -3.53
C PHE A 199 2.61 -3.48 -3.11
N THR A 200 2.21 -2.64 -4.07
CA THR A 200 1.49 -1.39 -3.82
C THR A 200 0.24 -1.24 -4.68
N ALA A 201 -0.89 -0.94 -4.05
CA ALA A 201 -2.08 -0.40 -4.71
C ALA A 201 -1.90 1.11 -4.85
N ASN A 202 -1.69 1.61 -6.09
CA ASN A 202 -1.37 3.01 -6.33
C ASN A 202 -2.35 3.71 -7.27
N PRO A 203 -3.44 4.32 -6.76
CA PRO A 203 -4.39 5.06 -7.59
C PRO A 203 -3.88 6.47 -7.99
N PHE A 204 -2.70 6.88 -7.57
CA PHE A 204 -2.17 8.24 -7.73
C PHE A 204 -1.13 8.37 -8.84
N GLY A 205 -0.40 7.31 -9.17
CA GLY A 205 0.75 7.34 -10.08
C GLY A 205 0.42 6.99 -11.53
N LEU A 206 -0.56 7.63 -12.15
CA LEU A 206 -1.08 7.20 -13.45
C LEU A 206 -0.08 7.36 -14.59
N VAL A 207 0.61 8.49 -14.66
CA VAL A 207 1.67 8.72 -15.66
C VAL A 207 2.91 7.88 -15.31
N GLY A 208 3.34 7.92 -14.06
CA GLY A 208 4.53 7.22 -13.60
C GLY A 208 4.45 5.70 -13.74
N LEU A 209 3.26 5.13 -13.66
CA LEU A 209 2.96 3.71 -13.89
C LEU A 209 2.59 3.39 -15.35
N LYS A 210 2.64 4.38 -16.26
CA LYS A 210 2.29 4.23 -17.68
C LYS A 210 0.85 3.74 -17.90
N VAL A 211 -0.08 4.18 -17.06
CA VAL A 211 -1.51 3.85 -17.17
C VAL A 211 -2.17 4.77 -18.20
N GLN A 212 -1.74 6.04 -18.24
CA GLN A 212 -2.21 7.08 -19.15
C GLN A 212 -1.11 8.12 -19.38
N GLU A 213 -1.33 9.03 -20.35
CA GLU A 213 -0.39 10.10 -20.67
C GLU A 213 -0.65 11.38 -19.85
N GLU A 214 -1.92 11.68 -19.57
CA GLU A 214 -2.31 12.88 -18.82
C GLU A 214 -2.10 12.66 -17.33
N SER A 215 -1.69 13.74 -16.65
CA SER A 215 -1.51 13.72 -15.19
C SER A 215 -2.79 13.38 -14.44
N GLY A 216 -2.67 12.47 -13.49
CA GLY A 216 -3.72 12.14 -12.53
C GLY A 216 -3.70 13.03 -11.28
N ALA A 217 -2.91 14.09 -11.24
CA ALA A 217 -2.93 15.04 -10.13
C ALA A 217 -4.31 15.65 -9.95
N LEU A 218 -4.69 15.91 -8.71
CA LEU A 218 -5.99 16.51 -8.40
C LEU A 218 -5.89 17.52 -7.25
N GLU A 219 -6.77 18.50 -7.28
CA GLU A 219 -7.00 19.38 -6.16
C GLU A 219 -8.11 18.79 -5.29
N LEU A 220 -7.77 18.39 -4.07
CA LEU A 220 -8.74 17.98 -3.06
C LEU A 220 -9.21 19.24 -2.32
N LYS A 221 -10.49 19.55 -2.47
CA LYS A 221 -11.10 20.73 -1.84
C LYS A 221 -11.22 20.55 -0.33
N GLU A 222 -11.18 21.64 0.41
CA GLU A 222 -11.36 21.63 1.87
C GLU A 222 -12.59 20.82 2.28
N GLY A 223 -12.41 19.92 3.24
CA GLY A 223 -13.43 18.98 3.72
C GLY A 223 -13.64 17.75 2.83
N ALA A 224 -13.14 17.74 1.59
CA ALA A 224 -13.26 16.57 0.71
C ALA A 224 -12.35 15.43 1.16
N ARG A 225 -12.71 14.20 0.75
CA ARG A 225 -12.04 12.96 1.15
C ARG A 225 -11.67 12.10 -0.06
N ILE A 226 -10.50 11.49 -0.01
CA ILE A 226 -10.14 10.35 -0.87
C ILE A 226 -10.30 9.08 -0.03
N LYS A 227 -11.13 8.16 -0.49
CA LYS A 227 -11.40 6.89 0.20
C LYS A 227 -10.61 5.76 -0.46
N LEU A 228 -9.81 5.06 0.34
CA LEU A 228 -9.08 3.87 -0.06
C LEU A 228 -9.59 2.70 0.77
N ARG A 229 -10.07 1.66 0.11
CA ARG A 229 -10.68 0.48 0.72
C ARG A 229 -10.01 -0.77 0.18
N HIS A 230 -9.30 -1.48 1.04
CA HIS A 230 -8.53 -2.66 0.66
C HIS A 230 -8.68 -3.76 1.70
N ARG A 231 -8.50 -5.00 1.24
CA ARG A 231 -8.42 -6.20 2.09
C ARG A 231 -7.14 -6.94 1.77
N PHE A 232 -6.34 -7.25 2.79
CA PHE A 232 -5.24 -8.18 2.70
C PHE A 232 -5.70 -9.56 3.15
N ILE A 233 -5.31 -10.59 2.38
CA ILE A 233 -5.52 -12.00 2.73
C ILE A 233 -4.16 -12.67 2.72
N PHE A 234 -3.74 -13.19 3.88
CA PHE A 234 -2.56 -14.03 4.01
C PHE A 234 -3.03 -15.48 3.96
N HIS A 235 -2.56 -16.24 2.97
CA HIS A 235 -3.08 -17.58 2.67
C HIS A 235 -1.98 -18.58 2.41
N LYS A 236 -2.33 -19.88 2.39
CA LYS A 236 -1.45 -20.95 1.94
C LYS A 236 -1.61 -21.18 0.43
N GLY A 237 -0.51 -21.59 -0.21
CA GLY A 237 -0.49 -21.90 -1.63
C GLY A 237 -0.54 -20.67 -2.53
N ASP A 238 -1.01 -20.87 -3.77
CA ASP A 238 -1.20 -19.83 -4.78
C ASP A 238 -2.58 -19.16 -4.66
N GLU A 239 -2.89 -18.24 -5.57
CA GLU A 239 -4.15 -17.49 -5.62
C GLU A 239 -5.39 -18.38 -5.77
N LYS A 240 -5.22 -19.59 -6.38
CA LYS A 240 -6.31 -20.56 -6.55
C LYS A 240 -6.56 -21.33 -5.26
N ALA A 241 -5.49 -21.80 -4.61
CA ALA A 241 -5.58 -22.45 -3.30
C ALA A 241 -6.15 -21.49 -2.25
N GLY A 242 -5.76 -20.21 -2.30
CA GLY A 242 -6.29 -19.13 -1.46
C GLY A 242 -7.70 -18.67 -1.83
N LYS A 243 -8.27 -19.13 -2.96
CA LYS A 243 -9.61 -18.75 -3.48
C LYS A 243 -9.77 -17.23 -3.57
N ILE A 244 -8.74 -16.54 -4.07
CA ILE A 244 -8.69 -15.08 -4.03
C ILE A 244 -9.77 -14.44 -4.91
N ALA A 245 -10.09 -15.04 -6.06
CA ALA A 245 -11.16 -14.53 -6.93
C ALA A 245 -12.53 -14.58 -6.23
N GLU A 246 -12.86 -15.69 -5.57
CA GLU A 246 -14.11 -15.84 -4.80
C GLU A 246 -14.16 -14.91 -3.60
N ALA A 247 -13.04 -14.75 -2.90
CA ALA A 247 -12.92 -13.83 -1.78
C ALA A 247 -13.14 -12.36 -2.24
N TYR A 248 -12.64 -11.99 -3.43
CA TYR A 248 -12.90 -10.69 -4.01
C TYR A 248 -14.39 -10.48 -4.31
N GLU A 249 -15.07 -11.46 -4.93
CA GLU A 249 -16.50 -11.34 -5.26
C GLU A 249 -17.39 -11.22 -4.01
N ALA A 250 -16.97 -11.78 -2.89
CA ALA A 250 -17.62 -11.59 -1.59
C ALA A 250 -17.36 -10.18 -1.05
N TYR A 251 -16.08 -9.77 -1.00
CA TYR A 251 -15.64 -8.47 -0.49
C TYR A 251 -16.26 -7.30 -1.26
N ALA A 252 -16.34 -7.40 -2.58
CA ALA A 252 -16.89 -6.36 -3.45
C ALA A 252 -18.39 -6.06 -3.21
N LYS A 253 -19.12 -6.96 -2.54
CA LYS A 253 -20.54 -6.79 -2.20
C LYS A 253 -20.76 -6.16 -0.83
N GLU A 254 -19.71 -6.04 -0.02
CA GLU A 254 -19.81 -5.41 1.29
C GLU A 254 -20.08 -3.91 1.14
N THR A 255 -20.85 -3.33 2.06
CA THR A 255 -21.05 -1.87 2.12
C THR A 255 -19.88 -1.24 2.86
N ARG A 256 -19.17 -0.32 2.19
CA ARG A 256 -17.98 0.34 2.74
C ARG A 256 -17.94 1.84 2.44
#